data_dfec3e150c9849541fd9f97ad74d208e
#
_entry.id   dfec3e150c9849541fd9f97ad74d208e
#
_cell.length_a   1.000
_cell.length_b   1.000
_cell.length_c   1.000
_cell.angle_alpha   90.00
_cell.angle_beta   90.00
_cell.angle_gamma   90.00
#
_symmetry.space_group_name_H-M   'P 1'
#
loop_
_entity.id
_entity.type
_entity.pdbx_description
1 polymer ?
#
loop_
_entity_poly.entity_id
_entity_poly.type
_entity_poly.pdbx_seq_one_letter_code
_entity_poly.pdbx_strand_id
1 'polypeptide(L)'
;MQIPIGLLGCGTVGAGVVSLVRRRADRVADMTGLRPVVKKILVRDLHKDRGVQFVHEQLTTSAEDILGDPDIQIVVETIGGIEPARTFILEALARKKHVVTANKDLIALHGPEILQTAAANGVSILFEASVGGAIPLLGPLQENLTANEVTDLKGIINGTTNFILSKMTEEGLDFDEALALAQELGYAEADPSSDVDGLDAARKLVILASIAFHTEVHLSDVRVEGIRHVTASDVRYADEAGYVIKLLADGRDRNGRLSLSVRPTLIPKSHPLAHVSDAFNALFVRGDAAGDLMFFGRGAGRMPTASAVVGDIIALVRNLKLGVVTSWPYALAGSRKPVVDFEDDLYKFYFRLMAADQPGVFAQVAHLFGELRVSMETVLQKRVAGGQAEIVIVSHEIPGKLAHEVATRLRSMPNIAVEAVMPVEPVNE
;
A
#
# COMPACT_ATOMS: atom_id res chain seq x y z
N MET A 1 7.75 9.75 -35.89
CA MET A 1 6.38 10.27 -35.64
C MET A 1 6.27 10.69 -34.19
N GLN A 2 5.59 11.82 -33.89
CA GLN A 2 5.37 12.28 -32.53
C GLN A 2 4.06 11.70 -31.97
N ILE A 3 4.04 11.42 -30.66
CA ILE A 3 2.85 11.06 -29.90
C ILE A 3 2.57 12.19 -28.90
N PRO A 4 1.57 13.04 -29.18
CA PRO A 4 1.18 14.12 -28.30
C PRO A 4 0.50 13.62 -27.02
N ILE A 5 0.95 14.17 -25.89
CA ILE A 5 0.49 13.84 -24.54
C ILE A 5 -0.15 15.09 -23.93
N GLY A 6 -1.32 14.94 -23.32
CA GLY A 6 -1.95 15.93 -22.45
C GLY A 6 -1.68 15.57 -20.97
N LEU A 7 -1.26 16.53 -20.18
CA LEU A 7 -1.02 16.33 -18.74
C LEU A 7 -2.06 17.08 -17.91
N LEU A 8 -2.83 16.37 -17.12
CA LEU A 8 -3.80 16.90 -16.17
C LEU A 8 -3.14 17.03 -14.79
N GLY A 9 -2.76 18.25 -14.42
CA GLY A 9 -2.04 18.57 -13.19
C GLY A 9 -0.52 18.61 -13.37
N CYS A 10 0.11 19.63 -12.80
CA CYS A 10 1.56 19.81 -12.80
C CYS A 10 2.06 20.20 -11.41
N GLY A 11 1.75 19.35 -10.43
CA GLY A 11 2.32 19.39 -9.09
C GLY A 11 3.69 18.69 -9.06
N THR A 12 4.06 18.16 -7.91
CA THR A 12 5.35 17.48 -7.70
C THR A 12 5.57 16.36 -8.72
N VAL A 13 4.60 15.46 -8.88
CA VAL A 13 4.70 14.30 -9.80
C VAL A 13 4.66 14.76 -11.26
N GLY A 14 3.67 15.59 -11.64
CA GLY A 14 3.52 16.05 -13.02
C GLY A 14 4.73 16.81 -13.56
N ALA A 15 5.37 17.66 -12.74
CA ALA A 15 6.61 18.32 -13.08
C ALA A 15 7.77 17.32 -13.31
N GLY A 16 7.82 16.26 -12.49
CA GLY A 16 8.75 15.13 -12.68
C GLY A 16 8.52 14.42 -14.01
N VAL A 17 7.25 14.15 -14.36
CA VAL A 17 6.85 13.51 -15.63
C VAL A 17 7.32 14.35 -16.83
N VAL A 18 7.02 15.65 -16.85
CA VAL A 18 7.46 16.55 -17.92
C VAL A 18 8.97 16.52 -18.10
N SER A 19 9.72 16.62 -16.99
CA SER A 19 11.19 16.57 -17.01
C SER A 19 11.70 15.24 -17.58
N LEU A 20 11.10 14.12 -17.14
CA LEU A 20 11.56 12.79 -17.53
C LEU A 20 11.19 12.44 -18.98
N VAL A 21 9.98 12.78 -19.42
CA VAL A 21 9.55 12.61 -20.83
C VAL A 21 10.49 13.34 -21.75
N ARG A 22 10.79 14.62 -21.49
CA ARG A 22 11.74 15.41 -22.33
C ARG A 22 13.11 14.76 -22.39
N ARG A 23 13.65 14.34 -21.25
CA ARG A 23 14.98 13.73 -21.15
C ARG A 23 15.08 12.38 -21.86
N ARG A 24 13.97 11.65 -21.99
CA ARG A 24 13.94 10.29 -22.53
C ARG A 24 13.26 10.16 -23.88
N ALA A 25 12.71 11.24 -24.44
CA ALA A 25 11.94 11.23 -25.68
C ALA A 25 12.70 10.60 -26.86
N ASP A 26 13.99 10.95 -27.02
CA ASP A 26 14.81 10.42 -28.11
C ASP A 26 15.09 8.92 -27.93
N ARG A 27 15.44 8.49 -26.71
CA ARG A 27 15.62 7.06 -26.41
C ARG A 27 14.34 6.25 -26.66
N VAL A 28 13.19 6.80 -26.32
CA VAL A 28 11.89 6.14 -26.60
C VAL A 28 11.66 6.07 -28.11
N ALA A 29 11.99 7.13 -28.84
CA ALA A 29 11.89 7.16 -30.30
C ALA A 29 12.80 6.12 -30.96
N ASP A 30 14.03 5.95 -30.48
CA ASP A 30 14.96 4.94 -30.96
C ASP A 30 14.45 3.51 -30.75
N MET A 31 13.83 3.27 -29.59
CA MET A 31 13.29 1.94 -29.23
C MET A 31 11.97 1.60 -29.92
N THR A 32 11.11 2.59 -30.16
CA THR A 32 9.71 2.37 -30.59
C THR A 32 9.41 2.91 -31.97
N GLY A 33 10.24 3.83 -32.50
CA GLY A 33 9.96 4.64 -33.69
C GLY A 33 8.99 5.80 -33.43
N LEU A 34 8.50 5.96 -32.20
CA LEU A 34 7.51 6.96 -31.80
C LEU A 34 8.07 7.83 -30.67
N ARG A 35 7.95 9.15 -30.80
CA ARG A 35 8.49 10.12 -29.85
C ARG A 35 7.39 10.73 -28.98
N PRO A 36 7.34 10.47 -27.66
CA PRO A 36 6.38 11.10 -26.77
C PRO A 36 6.69 12.60 -26.60
N VAL A 37 5.68 13.45 -26.68
CA VAL A 37 5.81 14.90 -26.52
C VAL A 37 4.65 15.45 -25.70
N VAL A 38 4.96 16.14 -24.61
CA VAL A 38 3.93 16.82 -23.81
C VAL A 38 3.47 18.06 -24.58
N LYS A 39 2.24 18.01 -25.11
CA LYS A 39 1.64 19.08 -25.95
C LYS A 39 0.96 20.14 -25.10
N LYS A 40 0.13 19.73 -24.12
CA LYS A 40 -0.65 20.62 -23.26
C LYS A 40 -0.61 20.15 -21.81
N ILE A 41 -0.70 21.10 -20.88
CA ILE A 41 -0.61 20.87 -19.44
C ILE A 41 -1.69 21.68 -18.73
N LEU A 42 -2.64 21.02 -18.07
CA LEU A 42 -3.65 21.67 -17.25
C LEU A 42 -3.07 22.08 -15.91
N VAL A 43 -3.22 23.34 -15.56
CA VAL A 43 -2.81 23.91 -14.26
C VAL A 43 -3.88 24.85 -13.71
N ARG A 44 -3.92 25.04 -12.40
CA ARG A 44 -4.81 26.04 -11.76
C ARG A 44 -4.27 27.47 -11.87
N ASP A 45 -2.97 27.60 -11.87
CA ASP A 45 -2.26 28.90 -11.90
C ASP A 45 -1.15 28.84 -12.94
N LEU A 46 -1.24 29.69 -13.96
CA LEU A 46 -0.29 29.77 -15.06
C LEU A 46 1.09 30.34 -14.65
N HIS A 47 1.14 31.09 -13.56
CA HIS A 47 2.33 31.84 -13.13
C HIS A 47 3.14 31.15 -12.03
N LYS A 48 2.59 30.07 -11.43
CA LYS A 48 3.28 29.33 -10.38
C LYS A 48 4.57 28.69 -10.90
N ASP A 49 5.71 28.95 -10.24
CA ASP A 49 6.94 28.24 -10.51
C ASP A 49 6.81 26.75 -10.10
N ARG A 50 7.18 25.85 -11.00
CA ARG A 50 7.14 24.38 -10.82
C ARG A 50 8.51 23.75 -10.89
N GLY A 51 9.57 24.58 -10.99
CA GLY A 51 10.95 24.11 -11.13
C GLY A 51 11.20 23.33 -12.45
N VAL A 52 10.38 23.59 -13.47
CA VAL A 52 10.52 23.05 -14.83
C VAL A 52 10.20 24.17 -15.82
N GLN A 53 11.04 24.32 -16.84
CA GLN A 53 10.78 25.30 -17.91
C GLN A 53 9.66 24.81 -18.81
N PHE A 54 8.70 25.68 -19.12
CA PHE A 54 7.60 25.45 -20.04
C PHE A 54 7.67 26.48 -21.17
N VAL A 55 7.23 26.10 -22.37
CA VAL A 55 6.79 27.06 -23.37
C VAL A 55 5.41 27.55 -22.93
N HIS A 56 5.17 28.86 -22.91
CA HIS A 56 3.94 29.45 -22.35
C HIS A 56 2.66 28.86 -22.96
N GLU A 57 2.68 28.56 -24.26
CA GLU A 57 1.55 27.96 -24.98
C GLU A 57 1.23 26.51 -24.58
N GLN A 58 2.10 25.86 -23.80
CA GLN A 58 1.84 24.50 -23.27
C GLN A 58 0.93 24.52 -22.05
N LEU A 59 0.82 25.62 -21.32
CA LEU A 59 0.00 25.71 -20.12
C LEU A 59 -1.43 26.14 -20.46
N THR A 60 -2.41 25.54 -19.79
CA THR A 60 -3.83 25.90 -19.89
C THR A 60 -4.52 25.75 -18.55
N THR A 61 -5.61 26.50 -18.36
CA THR A 61 -6.55 26.37 -17.24
C THR A 61 -7.84 25.65 -17.63
N SER A 62 -7.99 25.30 -18.91
CA SER A 62 -9.14 24.57 -19.46
C SER A 62 -8.80 23.10 -19.73
N ALA A 63 -9.52 22.18 -19.12
CA ALA A 63 -9.40 20.76 -19.42
C ALA A 63 -9.79 20.43 -20.86
N GLU A 64 -10.72 21.18 -21.46
CA GLU A 64 -11.17 20.98 -22.84
C GLU A 64 -10.04 21.17 -23.87
N ASP A 65 -9.05 22.02 -23.59
CA ASP A 65 -7.86 22.18 -24.45
C ASP A 65 -7.01 20.90 -24.55
N ILE A 66 -7.24 19.94 -23.65
CA ILE A 66 -6.57 18.63 -23.63
C ILE A 66 -7.56 17.55 -24.09
N LEU A 67 -8.73 17.51 -23.49
CA LEU A 67 -9.71 16.46 -23.73
C LEU A 67 -10.32 16.57 -25.12
N GLY A 68 -10.55 17.81 -25.61
CA GLY A 68 -11.09 18.11 -26.93
C GLY A 68 -10.06 18.09 -28.08
N ASP A 69 -8.75 18.11 -27.78
CA ASP A 69 -7.71 18.13 -28.80
C ASP A 69 -7.59 16.76 -29.50
N PRO A 70 -7.90 16.67 -30.82
CA PRO A 70 -7.89 15.40 -31.53
C PRO A 70 -6.49 14.80 -31.72
N ASP A 71 -5.41 15.60 -31.62
CA ASP A 71 -4.05 15.11 -31.77
C ASP A 71 -3.56 14.39 -30.49
N ILE A 72 -4.09 14.76 -29.33
CA ILE A 72 -3.68 14.16 -28.05
C ILE A 72 -4.24 12.74 -27.96
N GLN A 73 -3.33 11.75 -27.92
CA GLN A 73 -3.66 10.33 -27.86
C GLN A 73 -3.55 9.75 -26.46
N ILE A 74 -2.69 10.33 -25.61
CA ILE A 74 -2.45 9.89 -24.24
C ILE A 74 -2.74 11.05 -23.28
N VAL A 75 -3.57 10.80 -22.29
CA VAL A 75 -3.83 11.73 -21.17
C VAL A 75 -3.18 11.18 -19.91
N VAL A 76 -2.36 12.00 -19.25
CA VAL A 76 -1.71 11.64 -17.98
C VAL A 76 -2.35 12.43 -16.84
N GLU A 77 -2.94 11.76 -15.87
CA GLU A 77 -3.57 12.38 -14.70
C GLU A 77 -2.64 12.33 -13.49
N THR A 78 -2.34 13.51 -12.93
CA THR A 78 -1.55 13.72 -11.71
C THR A 78 -2.13 14.84 -10.84
N ILE A 79 -3.47 15.02 -10.88
CA ILE A 79 -4.19 15.99 -10.05
C ILE A 79 -4.35 15.46 -8.62
N GLY A 80 -4.71 14.17 -8.51
CA GLY A 80 -5.06 13.52 -7.25
C GLY A 80 -6.48 13.84 -6.77
N GLY A 81 -6.91 13.12 -5.72
CA GLY A 81 -8.30 13.19 -5.23
C GLY A 81 -9.30 12.48 -6.16
N ILE A 82 -10.58 12.60 -5.86
CA ILE A 82 -11.62 11.93 -6.66
C ILE A 82 -12.10 12.86 -7.78
N GLU A 83 -12.63 14.03 -7.44
CA GLU A 83 -13.09 15.01 -8.43
C GLU A 83 -12.15 16.22 -8.47
N PRO A 84 -11.86 16.77 -9.64
CA PRO A 84 -12.41 16.47 -10.97
C PRO A 84 -11.69 15.33 -11.74
N ALA A 85 -10.73 14.64 -11.11
CA ALA A 85 -9.90 13.64 -11.79
C ALA A 85 -10.74 12.51 -12.41
N ARG A 86 -11.76 12.00 -11.69
CA ARG A 86 -12.69 10.97 -12.19
C ARG A 86 -13.41 11.43 -13.45
N THR A 87 -14.02 12.60 -13.40
CA THR A 87 -14.74 13.19 -14.54
C THR A 87 -13.82 13.29 -15.76
N PHE A 88 -12.61 13.81 -15.60
CA PHE A 88 -11.66 13.98 -16.71
C PHE A 88 -11.15 12.66 -17.28
N ILE A 89 -10.89 11.67 -16.44
CA ILE A 89 -10.49 10.33 -16.90
C ILE A 89 -11.59 9.67 -17.69
N LEU A 90 -12.83 9.65 -17.19
CA LEU A 90 -13.97 9.06 -17.90
C LEU A 90 -14.22 9.74 -19.24
N GLU A 91 -14.10 11.06 -19.28
CA GLU A 91 -14.24 11.82 -20.52
C GLU A 91 -13.10 11.54 -21.52
N ALA A 92 -11.84 11.45 -21.06
CA ALA A 92 -10.72 11.06 -21.91
C ALA A 92 -10.93 9.68 -22.53
N LEU A 93 -11.36 8.70 -21.72
CA LEU A 93 -11.65 7.34 -22.19
C LEU A 93 -12.82 7.32 -23.20
N ALA A 94 -13.90 8.06 -22.94
CA ALA A 94 -15.05 8.20 -23.85
C ALA A 94 -14.65 8.83 -25.19
N ARG A 95 -13.68 9.75 -25.18
CA ARG A 95 -13.10 10.36 -26.39
C ARG A 95 -11.97 9.51 -27.00
N LYS A 96 -11.88 8.24 -26.63
CA LYS A 96 -10.90 7.26 -27.15
C LYS A 96 -9.43 7.66 -26.95
N LYS A 97 -9.12 8.34 -25.84
CA LYS A 97 -7.76 8.63 -25.43
C LYS A 97 -7.30 7.58 -24.41
N HIS A 98 -6.06 7.12 -24.57
CA HIS A 98 -5.43 6.28 -23.54
C HIS A 98 -5.10 7.10 -22.30
N VAL A 99 -5.14 6.48 -21.12
CA VAL A 99 -4.94 7.17 -19.86
C VAL A 99 -3.78 6.54 -19.08
N VAL A 100 -2.99 7.39 -18.42
CA VAL A 100 -2.05 7.01 -17.35
C VAL A 100 -2.39 7.80 -16.11
N THR A 101 -2.51 7.16 -14.96
CA THR A 101 -2.79 7.85 -13.70
C THR A 101 -1.91 7.36 -12.55
N ALA A 102 -1.58 8.26 -11.62
CA ALA A 102 -0.92 7.96 -10.35
C ALA A 102 -1.91 7.98 -9.15
N ASN A 103 -3.21 8.04 -9.42
CA ASN A 103 -4.25 8.34 -8.44
C ASN A 103 -4.79 7.05 -7.79
N LYS A 104 -4.14 6.65 -6.70
CA LYS A 104 -4.53 5.47 -5.93
C LYS A 104 -5.96 5.52 -5.39
N ASP A 105 -6.38 6.72 -4.93
CA ASP A 105 -7.69 6.89 -4.31
C ASP A 105 -8.80 6.64 -5.34
N LEU A 106 -8.60 7.15 -6.56
CA LEU A 106 -9.53 6.97 -7.64
C LEU A 106 -9.61 5.51 -8.12
N ILE A 107 -8.46 4.86 -8.29
CA ILE A 107 -8.42 3.46 -8.73
C ILE A 107 -8.97 2.52 -7.66
N ALA A 108 -8.69 2.77 -6.37
CA ALA A 108 -9.22 1.94 -5.29
C ALA A 108 -10.74 2.06 -5.12
N LEU A 109 -11.33 3.25 -5.39
CA LEU A 109 -12.75 3.49 -5.15
C LEU A 109 -13.62 3.37 -6.40
N HIS A 110 -13.08 3.68 -7.59
CA HIS A 110 -13.80 3.74 -8.85
C HIS A 110 -13.13 2.92 -9.96
N GLY A 111 -12.18 2.05 -9.61
CA GLY A 111 -11.44 1.22 -10.57
C GLY A 111 -12.34 0.45 -11.53
N PRO A 112 -13.34 -0.32 -11.06
CA PRO A 112 -14.22 -1.10 -11.93
C PRO A 112 -14.92 -0.25 -13.00
N GLU A 113 -15.50 0.89 -12.63
CA GLU A 113 -16.15 1.81 -13.57
C GLU A 113 -15.19 2.32 -14.65
N ILE A 114 -13.99 2.73 -14.22
CA ILE A 114 -12.97 3.29 -15.11
C ILE A 114 -12.43 2.23 -16.06
N LEU A 115 -12.16 1.02 -15.57
CA LEU A 115 -11.64 -0.08 -16.36
C LEU A 115 -12.67 -0.60 -17.38
N GLN A 116 -13.96 -0.68 -16.98
CA GLN A 116 -15.06 -1.00 -17.88
C GLN A 116 -15.22 0.06 -18.97
N THR A 117 -15.13 1.35 -18.60
CA THR A 117 -15.21 2.45 -19.57
C THR A 117 -14.05 2.40 -20.57
N ALA A 118 -12.83 2.11 -20.12
CA ALA A 118 -11.68 1.93 -21.01
C ALA A 118 -11.89 0.78 -21.98
N ALA A 119 -12.31 -0.38 -21.49
CA ALA A 119 -12.60 -1.57 -22.30
C ALA A 119 -13.71 -1.32 -23.33
N ALA A 120 -14.81 -0.67 -22.93
CA ALA A 120 -15.94 -0.36 -23.81
C ALA A 120 -15.55 0.59 -24.97
N ASN A 121 -14.55 1.45 -24.76
CA ASN A 121 -14.05 2.39 -25.77
C ASN A 121 -12.81 1.89 -26.54
N GLY A 122 -12.31 0.68 -26.22
CA GLY A 122 -11.15 0.09 -26.89
C GLY A 122 -9.84 0.87 -26.64
N VAL A 123 -9.67 1.43 -25.44
CA VAL A 123 -8.49 2.16 -25.02
C VAL A 123 -7.91 1.59 -23.73
N SER A 124 -6.63 1.85 -23.49
CA SER A 124 -5.93 1.37 -22.30
C SER A 124 -5.92 2.44 -21.22
N ILE A 125 -6.00 1.99 -19.96
CA ILE A 125 -5.59 2.77 -18.80
C ILE A 125 -4.50 2.03 -18.04
N LEU A 126 -3.41 2.72 -17.68
CA LEU A 126 -2.31 2.21 -16.88
C LEU A 126 -2.15 3.05 -15.62
N PHE A 127 -1.78 2.41 -14.51
CA PHE A 127 -1.73 3.06 -13.20
C PHE A 127 -0.66 2.49 -12.26
N GLU A 128 0.50 2.08 -12.82
CA GLU A 128 1.64 1.55 -12.05
C GLU A 128 2.03 2.49 -10.91
N ALA A 129 2.01 3.79 -11.17
CA ALA A 129 2.37 4.82 -10.20
C ALA A 129 1.40 4.98 -9.03
N SER A 130 0.24 4.33 -9.05
CA SER A 130 -0.75 4.38 -7.96
C SER A 130 -0.31 3.59 -6.73
N VAL A 131 0.58 2.59 -6.88
CA VAL A 131 1.09 1.78 -5.78
C VAL A 131 2.61 1.63 -5.88
N GLY A 132 3.30 1.78 -4.74
CA GLY A 132 4.74 1.48 -4.66
C GLY A 132 5.68 2.50 -5.33
N GLY A 133 5.17 3.62 -5.81
CA GLY A 133 5.99 4.70 -6.37
C GLY A 133 6.89 4.26 -7.53
N ALA A 134 8.19 4.06 -7.28
CA ALA A 134 9.14 3.60 -8.30
C ALA A 134 9.23 2.09 -8.45
N ILE A 135 8.66 1.34 -7.50
CA ILE A 135 8.75 -0.11 -7.48
C ILE A 135 7.78 -0.66 -8.54
N PRO A 136 8.25 -1.44 -9.52
CA PRO A 136 7.35 -2.08 -10.47
C PRO A 136 6.59 -3.20 -9.77
N LEU A 137 5.29 -3.03 -9.55
CA LEU A 137 4.44 -3.96 -8.83
C LEU A 137 3.30 -4.49 -9.69
N LEU A 138 2.54 -3.58 -10.32
CA LEU A 138 1.32 -3.94 -11.03
C LEU A 138 1.61 -4.67 -12.33
N GLY A 139 2.59 -4.19 -13.10
CA GLY A 139 3.04 -4.86 -14.32
C GLY A 139 3.52 -6.29 -14.06
N PRO A 140 4.48 -6.53 -13.14
CA PRO A 140 4.88 -7.88 -12.79
C PRO A 140 3.73 -8.78 -12.30
N LEU A 141 2.83 -8.30 -11.45
CA LEU A 141 1.67 -9.08 -11.00
C LEU A 141 0.73 -9.43 -12.16
N GLN A 142 0.54 -8.50 -13.11
CA GLN A 142 -0.38 -8.67 -14.23
C GLN A 142 0.20 -9.49 -15.38
N GLU A 143 1.51 -9.37 -15.65
CA GLU A 143 2.13 -9.95 -16.84
C GLU A 143 3.08 -11.11 -16.50
N ASN A 144 4.04 -10.89 -15.60
CA ASN A 144 5.11 -11.86 -15.37
C ASN A 144 4.69 -13.01 -14.43
N LEU A 145 3.79 -12.74 -13.48
CA LEU A 145 3.35 -13.72 -12.49
C LEU A 145 2.03 -14.40 -12.85
N THR A 146 1.47 -14.16 -14.04
CA THR A 146 0.23 -14.82 -14.51
C THR A 146 0.31 -16.34 -14.63
N ALA A 147 1.51 -16.90 -14.69
CA ALA A 147 1.69 -18.36 -14.65
C ALA A 147 1.61 -18.94 -13.23
N ASN A 148 1.38 -18.10 -12.21
CA ASN A 148 1.30 -18.51 -10.81
C ASN A 148 -0.09 -18.20 -10.24
N GLU A 149 -0.51 -19.02 -9.28
CA GLU A 149 -1.54 -18.63 -8.33
C GLU A 149 -0.86 -17.91 -7.16
N VAL A 150 -1.11 -16.60 -7.05
CA VAL A 150 -0.61 -15.81 -5.92
C VAL A 150 -1.44 -16.16 -4.69
N THR A 151 -0.79 -16.65 -3.65
CA THR A 151 -1.44 -17.06 -2.40
C THR A 151 -1.30 -16.02 -1.27
N ASP A 152 -0.20 -15.28 -1.28
CA ASP A 152 0.09 -14.28 -0.25
C ASP A 152 0.68 -13.00 -0.85
N LEU A 153 0.16 -11.88 -0.36
CA LEU A 153 0.68 -10.53 -0.57
C LEU A 153 0.96 -9.91 0.80
N LYS A 154 2.20 -9.52 1.07
CA LYS A 154 2.56 -8.86 2.32
C LYS A 154 3.36 -7.60 2.01
N GLY A 155 2.81 -6.44 2.35
CA GLY A 155 3.35 -5.16 1.95
C GLY A 155 3.65 -4.21 3.10
N ILE A 156 4.86 -3.68 3.12
CA ILE A 156 5.18 -2.41 3.79
C ILE A 156 5.05 -1.34 2.72
N ILE A 157 3.85 -0.78 2.56
CA ILE A 157 3.48 0.05 1.40
C ILE A 157 3.12 1.50 1.77
N ASN A 158 3.38 1.89 3.01
CA ASN A 158 3.29 3.27 3.47
C ASN A 158 4.63 3.70 4.07
N GLY A 159 5.30 4.68 3.44
CA GLY A 159 6.64 5.13 3.86
C GLY A 159 6.63 5.91 5.16
N THR A 160 5.57 6.66 5.46
CA THR A 160 5.44 7.47 6.68
C THR A 160 5.40 6.58 7.92
N THR A 161 4.51 5.58 7.92
CA THR A 161 4.39 4.65 9.06
C THR A 161 5.62 3.76 9.21
N ASN A 162 6.25 3.35 8.10
CA ASN A 162 7.49 2.59 8.19
C ASN A 162 8.63 3.43 8.77
N PHE A 163 8.73 4.72 8.41
CA PHE A 163 9.69 5.64 8.99
C PHE A 163 9.47 5.78 10.50
N ILE A 164 8.23 6.05 10.94
CA ILE A 164 7.88 6.20 12.35
C ILE A 164 8.28 4.94 13.15
N LEU A 165 7.83 3.77 12.72
CA LEU A 165 8.14 2.51 13.39
C LEU A 165 9.64 2.15 13.35
N SER A 166 10.37 2.56 12.30
CA SER A 166 11.83 2.40 12.24
C SER A 166 12.52 3.27 13.30
N LYS A 167 12.11 4.54 13.46
CA LYS A 167 12.67 5.44 14.48
C LYS A 167 12.34 4.99 15.90
N MET A 168 11.13 4.50 16.13
CA MET A 168 10.77 3.88 17.41
C MET A 168 11.67 2.65 17.72
N THR A 169 11.99 1.85 16.70
CA THR A 169 12.82 0.64 16.87
C THR A 169 14.29 0.96 17.04
N GLU A 170 14.86 1.86 16.22
CA GLU A 170 16.30 2.11 16.13
C GLU A 170 16.77 3.14 17.18
N GLU A 171 15.94 4.14 17.46
CA GLU A 171 16.31 5.27 18.35
C GLU A 171 15.54 5.24 19.68
N GLY A 172 14.56 4.34 19.85
CA GLY A 172 13.77 4.20 21.08
C GLY A 172 12.80 5.35 21.31
N LEU A 173 12.47 6.13 20.25
CA LEU A 173 11.51 7.23 20.34
C LEU A 173 10.10 6.70 20.65
N ASP A 174 9.27 7.54 21.28
CA ASP A 174 7.85 7.24 21.33
C ASP A 174 7.14 7.61 20.00
N PHE A 175 5.87 7.27 19.89
CA PHE A 175 5.11 7.51 18.65
C PHE A 175 5.03 9.00 18.30
N ASP A 176 4.76 9.87 19.28
CA ASP A 176 4.57 11.30 19.04
C ASP A 176 5.89 11.98 18.65
N GLU A 177 7.00 11.60 19.27
CA GLU A 177 8.34 12.06 18.91
C GLU A 177 8.74 11.64 17.50
N ALA A 178 8.52 10.37 17.15
CA ALA A 178 8.81 9.83 15.82
C ALA A 178 7.93 10.47 14.74
N LEU A 179 6.65 10.75 15.04
CA LEU A 179 5.73 11.45 14.15
C LEU A 179 6.18 12.90 13.93
N ALA A 180 6.55 13.63 14.99
CA ALA A 180 7.04 15.00 14.87
C ALA A 180 8.30 15.08 13.99
N LEU A 181 9.21 14.12 14.14
CA LEU A 181 10.39 14.02 13.30
C LEU A 181 10.04 13.71 11.84
N ALA A 182 9.04 12.84 11.59
CA ALA A 182 8.55 12.57 10.24
C ALA A 182 7.95 13.81 9.58
N GLN A 183 7.24 14.65 10.33
CA GLN A 183 6.69 15.92 9.85
C GLN A 183 7.79 16.95 9.54
N GLU A 184 8.78 17.10 10.41
CA GLU A 184 9.93 17.98 10.22
C GLU A 184 10.71 17.63 8.94
N LEU A 185 10.93 16.34 8.69
CA LEU A 185 11.65 15.84 7.51
C LEU A 185 10.77 15.77 6.24
N GLY A 186 9.46 16.07 6.34
CA GLY A 186 8.52 16.08 5.23
C GLY A 186 8.06 14.69 4.77
N TYR A 187 8.21 13.66 5.60
CA TYR A 187 7.64 12.33 5.37
C TYR A 187 6.17 12.25 5.78
N ALA A 188 5.72 13.07 6.74
CA ALA A 188 4.34 13.20 7.15
C ALA A 188 3.81 14.60 6.87
N GLU A 189 2.54 14.71 6.46
CA GLU A 189 1.82 15.98 6.33
C GLU A 189 1.35 16.48 7.71
N ALA A 190 0.81 17.71 7.75
CA ALA A 190 0.25 18.29 8.98
C ALA A 190 -0.91 17.44 9.54
N ASP A 191 -1.76 16.89 8.66
CA ASP A 191 -2.73 15.85 9.02
C ASP A 191 -2.23 14.50 8.50
N PRO A 192 -1.60 13.66 9.35
CA PRO A 192 -1.06 12.37 8.97
C PRO A 192 -2.08 11.22 9.02
N SER A 193 -3.36 11.51 9.29
CA SER A 193 -4.37 10.48 9.61
C SER A 193 -4.50 9.41 8.54
N SER A 194 -4.43 9.77 7.25
CA SER A 194 -4.49 8.78 6.16
C SER A 194 -3.37 7.75 6.22
N ASP A 195 -2.19 8.16 6.71
CA ASP A 195 -1.02 7.29 6.86
C ASP A 195 -1.11 6.48 8.16
N VAL A 196 -1.14 7.18 9.31
CA VAL A 196 -1.01 6.55 10.63
C VAL A 196 -2.22 5.71 11.02
N ASP A 197 -3.40 5.97 10.46
CA ASP A 197 -4.59 5.16 10.64
C ASP A 197 -4.70 4.00 9.61
N GLY A 198 -3.71 3.87 8.71
CA GLY A 198 -3.58 2.74 7.78
C GLY A 198 -4.40 2.84 6.50
N LEU A 199 -5.14 3.94 6.28
CA LEU A 199 -6.05 4.08 5.13
C LEU A 199 -5.32 4.18 3.79
N ASP A 200 -4.14 4.82 3.74
CA ASP A 200 -3.30 4.85 2.54
C ASP A 200 -2.87 3.44 2.13
N ALA A 201 -2.38 2.66 3.10
CA ALA A 201 -1.98 1.27 2.85
C ALA A 201 -3.18 0.39 2.44
N ALA A 202 -4.36 0.61 3.03
CA ALA A 202 -5.56 -0.14 2.69
C ALA A 202 -6.00 0.10 1.24
N ARG A 203 -6.00 1.35 0.75
CA ARG A 203 -6.31 1.66 -0.66
C ARG A 203 -5.33 1.00 -1.63
N LYS A 204 -4.04 0.98 -1.27
CA LYS A 204 -3.02 0.29 -2.07
C LYS A 204 -3.21 -1.22 -2.06
N LEU A 205 -3.58 -1.80 -0.91
CA LEU A 205 -3.89 -3.23 -0.81
C LEU A 205 -5.09 -3.62 -1.66
N VAL A 206 -6.14 -2.79 -1.71
CA VAL A 206 -7.29 -3.01 -2.61
C VAL A 206 -6.83 -3.17 -4.06
N ILE A 207 -5.97 -2.29 -4.55
CA ILE A 207 -5.45 -2.35 -5.92
C ILE A 207 -4.61 -3.61 -6.14
N LEU A 208 -3.65 -3.87 -5.24
CA LEU A 208 -2.75 -5.03 -5.33
C LEU A 208 -3.52 -6.35 -5.29
N ALA A 209 -4.45 -6.49 -4.33
CA ALA A 209 -5.23 -7.72 -4.15
C ALA A 209 -6.18 -7.96 -5.33
N SER A 210 -6.79 -6.89 -5.88
CA SER A 210 -7.65 -7.03 -7.06
C SER A 210 -6.89 -7.60 -8.25
N ILE A 211 -5.65 -7.15 -8.46
CA ILE A 211 -4.81 -7.62 -9.57
C ILE A 211 -4.29 -9.03 -9.31
N ALA A 212 -3.66 -9.23 -8.14
CA ALA A 212 -2.97 -10.47 -7.83
C ALA A 212 -3.92 -11.66 -7.65
N PHE A 213 -5.10 -11.43 -7.10
CA PHE A 213 -6.09 -12.49 -6.87
C PHE A 213 -7.17 -12.54 -7.96
N HIS A 214 -7.03 -11.74 -9.03
CA HIS A 214 -7.93 -11.69 -10.19
C HIS A 214 -9.42 -11.54 -9.81
N THR A 215 -9.73 -10.62 -8.90
CA THR A 215 -11.10 -10.40 -8.38
C THR A 215 -11.32 -8.94 -8.01
N GLU A 216 -12.57 -8.52 -7.92
CA GLU A 216 -12.90 -7.19 -7.42
C GLU A 216 -12.82 -7.18 -5.89
N VAL A 217 -12.04 -6.23 -5.33
CA VAL A 217 -11.88 -5.96 -3.91
C VAL A 217 -12.32 -4.54 -3.61
N HIS A 218 -13.08 -4.36 -2.54
CA HIS A 218 -13.50 -3.04 -2.04
C HIS A 218 -12.76 -2.66 -0.76
N LEU A 219 -12.70 -1.37 -0.46
CA LEU A 219 -12.07 -0.89 0.78
C LEU A 219 -12.75 -1.45 2.04
N SER A 220 -14.06 -1.69 1.97
CA SER A 220 -14.83 -2.32 3.05
C SER A 220 -14.47 -3.78 3.33
N ASP A 221 -13.73 -4.42 2.45
CA ASP A 221 -13.26 -5.80 2.60
C ASP A 221 -11.96 -5.88 3.41
N VAL A 222 -11.31 -4.74 3.62
CA VAL A 222 -10.02 -4.67 4.31
C VAL A 222 -10.23 -4.29 5.77
N ARG A 223 -9.79 -5.15 6.69
CA ARG A 223 -9.70 -4.79 8.11
C ARG A 223 -8.55 -3.82 8.31
N VAL A 224 -8.83 -2.62 8.82
CA VAL A 224 -7.81 -1.58 8.99
C VAL A 224 -7.61 -1.24 10.45
N GLU A 225 -6.35 -1.23 10.88
CA GLU A 225 -5.91 -0.79 12.20
C GLU A 225 -4.60 -0.01 12.05
N GLY A 226 -4.57 1.22 12.54
CA GLY A 226 -3.39 2.11 12.45
C GLY A 226 -2.35 1.85 13.54
N ILE A 227 -1.30 2.70 13.54
CA ILE A 227 -0.15 2.54 14.45
C ILE A 227 -0.19 3.46 15.68
N ARG A 228 -1.22 4.29 15.87
CA ARG A 228 -1.26 5.30 16.94
C ARG A 228 -1.13 4.74 18.35
N HIS A 229 -1.56 3.51 18.55
CA HIS A 229 -1.54 2.83 19.86
C HIS A 229 -0.28 1.98 20.07
N VAL A 230 0.61 1.88 19.08
CA VAL A 230 1.89 1.19 19.25
C VAL A 230 2.80 2.03 20.13
N THR A 231 3.25 1.45 21.22
CA THR A 231 4.10 2.14 22.22
C THR A 231 5.57 1.74 22.09
N ALA A 232 6.47 2.55 22.64
CA ALA A 232 7.90 2.20 22.76
C ALA A 232 8.10 0.90 23.55
N SER A 233 7.23 0.59 24.51
CA SER A 233 7.25 -0.69 25.24
C SER A 233 6.93 -1.87 24.33
N ASP A 234 5.95 -1.75 23.43
CA ASP A 234 5.64 -2.81 22.46
C ASP A 234 6.82 -3.09 21.55
N VAL A 235 7.44 -2.02 21.02
CA VAL A 235 8.64 -2.14 20.17
C VAL A 235 9.78 -2.83 20.87
N ARG A 236 10.09 -2.43 22.12
CA ARG A 236 11.15 -3.04 22.93
C ARG A 236 10.89 -4.52 23.21
N TYR A 237 9.67 -4.90 23.60
CA TYR A 237 9.37 -6.30 23.89
C TYR A 237 9.27 -7.15 22.62
N ALA A 238 8.81 -6.59 21.51
CA ALA A 238 8.89 -7.27 20.22
C ALA A 238 10.35 -7.56 19.84
N ASP A 239 11.25 -6.56 20.02
CA ASP A 239 12.68 -6.72 19.75
C ASP A 239 13.33 -7.81 20.60
N GLU A 240 13.04 -7.84 21.90
CA GLU A 240 13.53 -8.87 22.83
C GLU A 240 12.97 -10.27 22.51
N ALA A 241 11.76 -10.36 21.97
CA ALA A 241 11.16 -11.60 21.53
C ALA A 241 11.62 -12.05 20.13
N GLY A 242 12.50 -11.28 19.47
CA GLY A 242 13.05 -11.62 18.15
C GLY A 242 12.22 -11.11 16.96
N TYR A 243 11.36 -10.12 17.17
CA TYR A 243 10.47 -9.53 16.16
C TYR A 243 10.75 -8.04 15.97
N VAL A 244 10.21 -7.50 14.88
CA VAL A 244 10.03 -6.05 14.65
C VAL A 244 8.56 -5.77 14.36
N ILE A 245 8.06 -4.59 14.76
CA ILE A 245 6.69 -4.18 14.45
C ILE A 245 6.69 -3.39 13.15
N LYS A 246 5.81 -3.78 12.20
CA LYS A 246 5.56 -3.06 10.95
C LYS A 246 4.07 -2.88 10.74
N LEU A 247 3.66 -1.79 10.06
CA LEU A 247 2.31 -1.71 9.50
C LEU A 247 2.28 -2.59 8.27
N LEU A 248 1.70 -3.77 8.39
CA LEU A 248 1.66 -4.77 7.31
C LEU A 248 0.31 -4.72 6.60
N ALA A 249 0.34 -4.51 5.29
CA ALA A 249 -0.78 -4.81 4.41
C ALA A 249 -0.68 -6.30 4.04
N ASP A 250 -1.63 -7.10 4.51
CA ASP A 250 -1.66 -8.55 4.34
C ASP A 250 -2.88 -8.96 3.54
N GLY A 251 -2.66 -9.63 2.43
CA GLY A 251 -3.69 -10.23 1.58
C GLY A 251 -3.37 -11.69 1.37
N ARG A 252 -4.36 -12.55 1.62
CA ARG A 252 -4.22 -14.01 1.47
C ARG A 252 -5.39 -14.55 0.65
N ASP A 253 -5.07 -15.47 -0.26
CA ASP A 253 -6.05 -16.33 -0.92
C ASP A 253 -5.87 -17.76 -0.41
N ARG A 254 -6.89 -18.28 0.23
CA ARG A 254 -6.93 -19.66 0.69
C ARG A 254 -8.09 -20.39 0.02
N ASN A 255 -7.78 -21.10 -1.07
CA ASN A 255 -8.78 -21.85 -1.84
C ASN A 255 -9.94 -20.98 -2.37
N GLY A 256 -9.62 -19.80 -2.89
CA GLY A 256 -10.61 -18.86 -3.43
C GLY A 256 -11.36 -18.03 -2.38
N ARG A 257 -10.91 -18.02 -1.13
CA ARG A 257 -11.43 -17.17 -0.05
C ARG A 257 -10.36 -16.18 0.37
N LEU A 258 -10.69 -14.89 0.35
CA LEU A 258 -9.75 -13.81 0.64
C LEU A 258 -9.81 -13.41 2.11
N SER A 259 -8.64 -13.15 2.69
CA SER A 259 -8.47 -12.44 3.96
C SER A 259 -7.59 -11.22 3.71
N LEU A 260 -8.07 -10.02 4.09
CA LEU A 260 -7.43 -8.76 3.77
C LEU A 260 -7.34 -7.87 5.01
N SER A 261 -6.12 -7.45 5.38
CA SER A 261 -5.93 -6.56 6.52
C SER A 261 -4.76 -5.59 6.35
N VAL A 262 -4.84 -4.46 7.05
CA VAL A 262 -3.73 -3.53 7.26
C VAL A 262 -3.63 -3.29 8.75
N ARG A 263 -2.56 -3.77 9.38
CA ARG A 263 -2.45 -3.77 10.85
C ARG A 263 -0.98 -3.71 11.32
N PRO A 264 -0.71 -3.14 12.51
CA PRO A 264 0.55 -3.39 13.19
C PRO A 264 0.74 -4.89 13.40
N THR A 265 1.85 -5.42 12.90
CA THR A 265 2.15 -6.86 12.92
C THR A 265 3.58 -7.07 13.36
N LEU A 266 3.80 -8.05 14.24
CA LEU A 266 5.14 -8.49 14.62
C LEU A 266 5.71 -9.38 13.51
N ILE A 267 6.83 -8.98 12.94
CA ILE A 267 7.53 -9.71 11.87
C ILE A 267 8.81 -10.31 12.43
N PRO A 268 9.05 -11.62 12.30
CA PRO A 268 10.29 -12.25 12.73
C PRO A 268 11.53 -11.56 12.11
N LYS A 269 12.58 -11.35 12.90
CA LYS A 269 13.82 -10.72 12.40
C LYS A 269 14.49 -11.52 11.26
N SER A 270 14.18 -12.79 11.12
CA SER A 270 14.62 -13.63 9.99
C SER A 270 13.86 -13.37 8.68
N HIS A 271 12.68 -12.72 8.73
CA HIS A 271 11.88 -12.45 7.54
C HIS A 271 12.44 -11.26 6.76
N PRO A 272 12.52 -11.31 5.40
CA PRO A 272 13.07 -10.20 4.60
C PRO A 272 12.40 -8.84 4.85
N LEU A 273 11.10 -8.80 5.10
CA LEU A 273 10.37 -7.56 5.40
C LEU A 273 10.81 -6.90 6.71
N ALA A 274 11.40 -7.63 7.65
CA ALA A 274 11.91 -7.08 8.90
C ALA A 274 12.99 -6.00 8.67
N HIS A 275 13.76 -6.14 7.60
CA HIS A 275 14.89 -5.27 7.25
C HIS A 275 14.51 -4.06 6.38
N VAL A 276 13.23 -3.87 6.10
CA VAL A 276 12.74 -2.69 5.36
C VAL A 276 12.63 -1.52 6.33
N SER A 277 13.61 -0.62 6.32
CA SER A 277 13.70 0.52 7.25
C SER A 277 13.37 1.86 6.58
N ASP A 278 13.31 2.91 7.38
CA ASP A 278 13.04 4.28 6.96
C ASP A 278 11.74 4.41 6.14
N ALA A 279 11.75 5.29 5.13
CA ALA A 279 10.61 5.51 4.23
C ALA A 279 10.59 4.56 3.03
N PHE A 280 11.35 3.45 3.07
CA PHE A 280 11.31 2.45 2.01
C PHE A 280 10.05 1.59 2.09
N ASN A 281 9.64 1.13 0.92
CA ASN A 281 8.51 0.22 0.76
C ASN A 281 8.99 -1.12 0.21
N ALA A 282 8.24 -2.17 0.52
CA ALA A 282 8.44 -3.50 -0.05
C ALA A 282 7.11 -4.23 -0.20
N LEU A 283 7.03 -5.06 -1.22
CA LEU A 283 5.97 -6.05 -1.41
C LEU A 283 6.59 -7.43 -1.50
N PHE A 284 6.19 -8.31 -0.61
CA PHE A 284 6.51 -9.73 -0.63
C PHE A 284 5.32 -10.47 -1.23
N VAL A 285 5.59 -11.34 -2.20
CA VAL A 285 4.57 -12.08 -2.95
C VAL A 285 4.95 -13.54 -2.93
N ARG A 286 4.00 -14.41 -2.62
CA ARG A 286 4.15 -15.86 -2.75
C ARG A 286 3.29 -16.38 -3.89
N GLY A 287 3.92 -17.02 -4.85
CA GLY A 287 3.27 -17.75 -5.92
C GLY A 287 3.52 -19.25 -5.77
N ASP A 288 2.58 -20.07 -6.21
CA ASP A 288 2.67 -21.54 -6.13
C ASP A 288 3.84 -22.14 -6.91
N ALA A 289 4.22 -21.54 -8.04
CA ALA A 289 5.32 -21.99 -8.88
C ALA A 289 6.62 -21.19 -8.68
N ALA A 290 6.52 -19.85 -8.51
CA ALA A 290 7.68 -18.97 -8.35
C ALA A 290 8.26 -18.99 -6.93
N GLY A 291 7.47 -19.43 -5.93
CA GLY A 291 7.83 -19.31 -4.53
C GLY A 291 7.79 -17.87 -4.05
N ASP A 292 8.71 -17.52 -3.17
CA ASP A 292 8.77 -16.22 -2.50
C ASP A 292 9.55 -15.18 -3.32
N LEU A 293 8.92 -14.05 -3.58
CA LEU A 293 9.50 -12.91 -4.29
C LEU A 293 9.37 -11.66 -3.43
N MET A 294 10.33 -10.75 -3.53
CA MET A 294 10.28 -9.47 -2.86
C MET A 294 10.65 -8.33 -3.82
N PHE A 295 9.78 -7.32 -3.86
CA PHE A 295 10.01 -6.06 -4.57
C PHE A 295 10.29 -4.98 -3.54
N PHE A 296 11.37 -4.21 -3.71
CA PHE A 296 11.83 -3.24 -2.72
C PHE A 296 12.28 -1.95 -3.39
N GLY A 297 12.00 -0.81 -2.77
CA GLY A 297 12.46 0.49 -3.25
C GLY A 297 11.78 1.68 -2.59
N ARG A 298 11.85 2.85 -3.24
CA ARG A 298 11.18 4.07 -2.78
C ARG A 298 9.71 4.05 -3.18
N GLY A 299 8.81 4.08 -2.18
CA GLY A 299 7.36 4.04 -2.35
C GLY A 299 6.73 5.35 -2.79
N ALA A 300 7.42 6.49 -2.69
CA ALA A 300 6.93 7.82 -3.05
C ALA A 300 8.06 8.76 -3.44
N GLY A 301 7.72 9.95 -3.95
CA GLY A 301 8.64 11.01 -4.29
C GLY A 301 8.52 11.47 -5.75
N ARG A 302 8.97 12.71 -6.03
CA ARG A 302 8.84 13.34 -7.36
C ARG A 302 9.34 12.46 -8.51
N MET A 303 10.60 12.06 -8.45
CA MET A 303 11.22 11.26 -9.53
C MET A 303 10.85 9.78 -9.48
N PRO A 304 10.78 9.14 -8.30
CA PRO A 304 10.29 7.77 -8.19
C PRO A 304 8.92 7.58 -8.86
N THR A 305 7.90 8.36 -8.45
CA THR A 305 6.55 8.26 -9.01
C THR A 305 6.50 8.65 -10.50
N ALA A 306 7.23 9.73 -10.89
CA ALA A 306 7.33 10.11 -12.30
C ALA A 306 7.97 9.00 -13.15
N SER A 307 8.88 8.19 -12.60
CA SER A 307 9.49 7.06 -13.30
C SER A 307 8.46 6.00 -13.68
N ALA A 308 7.57 5.65 -12.78
CA ALA A 308 6.47 4.69 -13.04
C ALA A 308 5.49 5.25 -14.08
N VAL A 309 5.04 6.52 -13.92
CA VAL A 309 4.17 7.18 -14.92
C VAL A 309 4.81 7.17 -16.32
N VAL A 310 6.10 7.47 -16.43
CA VAL A 310 6.79 7.48 -17.72
C VAL A 310 7.00 6.05 -18.24
N GLY A 311 7.16 5.07 -17.36
CA GLY A 311 7.14 3.65 -17.71
C GLY A 311 5.82 3.26 -18.39
N ASP A 312 4.70 3.65 -17.82
CA ASP A 312 3.35 3.44 -18.38
C ASP A 312 3.18 4.17 -19.73
N ILE A 313 3.65 5.42 -19.84
CA ILE A 313 3.64 6.15 -21.12
C ILE A 313 4.42 5.36 -22.20
N ILE A 314 5.60 4.84 -21.87
CA ILE A 314 6.41 4.06 -22.80
C ILE A 314 5.70 2.77 -23.21
N ALA A 315 5.05 2.09 -22.26
CA ALA A 315 4.24 0.91 -22.54
C ALA A 315 3.10 1.24 -23.52
N LEU A 316 2.34 2.32 -23.28
CA LEU A 316 1.29 2.79 -24.19
C LEU A 316 1.83 3.15 -25.57
N VAL A 317 2.97 3.84 -25.65
CA VAL A 317 3.60 4.20 -26.94
C VAL A 317 3.96 2.93 -27.73
N ARG A 318 4.48 1.89 -27.08
CA ARG A 318 4.74 0.59 -27.73
C ARG A 318 3.44 -0.08 -28.19
N ASN A 319 2.42 -0.10 -27.34
CA ASN A 319 1.13 -0.70 -27.64
C ASN A 319 0.44 0.00 -28.81
N LEU A 320 0.44 1.33 -28.85
CA LEU A 320 -0.06 2.12 -29.99
C LEU A 320 0.59 1.73 -31.32
N LYS A 321 1.91 1.52 -31.32
CA LYS A 321 2.62 1.07 -32.53
C LYS A 321 2.20 -0.31 -33.00
N LEU A 322 1.89 -1.21 -32.05
CA LEU A 322 1.49 -2.59 -32.33
C LEU A 322 -0.01 -2.77 -32.54
N GLY A 323 -0.82 -1.72 -32.32
CA GLY A 323 -2.29 -1.80 -32.36
C GLY A 323 -2.86 -2.64 -31.21
N VAL A 324 -2.17 -2.71 -30.07
CA VAL A 324 -2.58 -3.52 -28.91
C VAL A 324 -3.23 -2.61 -27.85
N VAL A 325 -4.30 -3.11 -27.25
CA VAL A 325 -4.97 -2.47 -26.10
C VAL A 325 -4.72 -3.32 -24.86
N THR A 326 -4.16 -2.72 -23.82
CA THR A 326 -4.04 -3.37 -22.50
C THR A 326 -5.39 -3.40 -21.82
N SER A 327 -5.83 -4.58 -21.40
CA SER A 327 -7.06 -4.79 -20.64
C SER A 327 -6.76 -5.31 -19.23
N TRP A 328 -7.71 -5.15 -18.33
CA TRP A 328 -7.65 -5.63 -16.95
C TRP A 328 -8.76 -6.67 -16.75
N PRO A 329 -8.48 -7.98 -16.96
CA PRO A 329 -9.51 -9.01 -17.01
C PRO A 329 -10.36 -9.14 -15.74
N TYR A 330 -9.77 -8.89 -14.57
CA TYR A 330 -10.48 -9.00 -13.30
C TYR A 330 -11.68 -8.03 -13.17
N ALA A 331 -11.57 -6.84 -13.77
CA ALA A 331 -12.66 -5.87 -13.76
C ALA A 331 -13.81 -6.25 -14.70
N LEU A 332 -13.56 -7.16 -15.64
CA LEU A 332 -14.53 -7.61 -16.65
C LEU A 332 -15.17 -8.95 -16.27
N ALA A 333 -14.54 -9.73 -15.38
CA ALA A 333 -14.95 -11.10 -15.08
C ALA A 333 -16.25 -11.21 -14.27
N GLY A 334 -16.69 -10.16 -13.59
CA GLY A 334 -17.97 -10.11 -12.84
C GLY A 334 -18.06 -11.10 -11.68
N SER A 335 -17.03 -11.88 -11.40
CA SER A 335 -16.97 -12.84 -10.30
C SER A 335 -16.16 -12.26 -9.14
N ARG A 336 -16.78 -12.17 -7.98
CA ARG A 336 -16.13 -11.73 -6.76
C ARG A 336 -15.84 -12.93 -5.87
N LYS A 337 -14.56 -13.10 -5.47
CA LYS A 337 -14.19 -14.09 -4.46
C LYS A 337 -14.78 -13.70 -3.10
N PRO A 338 -15.28 -14.66 -2.30
CA PRO A 338 -15.75 -14.37 -0.95
C PRO A 338 -14.60 -13.88 -0.08
N VAL A 339 -14.86 -12.81 0.66
CA VAL A 339 -13.94 -12.29 1.67
C VAL A 339 -14.35 -12.88 3.02
N VAL A 340 -13.40 -13.46 3.73
CA VAL A 340 -13.60 -13.96 5.10
C VAL A 340 -13.15 -12.90 6.08
N ASP A 341 -13.81 -12.87 7.24
CA ASP A 341 -13.37 -11.99 8.31
C ASP A 341 -11.97 -12.44 8.77
N PHE A 342 -11.08 -11.47 9.01
CA PHE A 342 -9.79 -11.70 9.63
C PHE A 342 -9.90 -12.51 10.93
N GLU A 343 -11.01 -12.38 11.66
CA GLU A 343 -11.27 -13.09 12.90
C GLU A 343 -11.42 -14.62 12.73
N ASP A 344 -11.71 -15.08 11.52
CA ASP A 344 -11.79 -16.51 11.20
C ASP A 344 -10.48 -17.10 10.68
N ASP A 345 -9.50 -16.26 10.32
CA ASP A 345 -8.19 -16.68 9.82
C ASP A 345 -7.23 -17.01 10.99
N LEU A 346 -6.19 -17.80 10.71
CA LEU A 346 -5.24 -18.28 11.69
C LEU A 346 -4.00 -17.39 11.74
N TYR A 347 -3.66 -16.90 12.92
CA TYR A 347 -2.46 -16.13 13.23
C TYR A 347 -1.91 -16.53 14.60
N LYS A 348 -0.62 -16.34 14.79
CA LYS A 348 -0.06 -16.20 16.15
C LYS A 348 -0.43 -14.79 16.65
N PHE A 349 -0.59 -14.64 17.96
CA PHE A 349 -0.89 -13.35 18.56
C PHE A 349 0.08 -13.02 19.68
N TYR A 350 0.54 -11.78 19.67
CA TYR A 350 1.25 -11.12 20.74
C TYR A 350 0.24 -10.47 21.69
N PHE A 351 0.40 -10.71 23.00
CA PHE A 351 -0.35 -10.06 24.06
C PHE A 351 0.63 -9.40 25.00
N ARG A 352 0.47 -8.10 25.26
CA ARG A 352 1.20 -7.41 26.33
C ARG A 352 0.24 -7.00 27.43
N LEU A 353 0.53 -7.44 28.64
CA LEU A 353 -0.30 -7.26 29.83
C LEU A 353 0.48 -6.51 30.90
N MET A 354 -0.19 -5.61 31.58
CA MET A 354 0.26 -5.06 32.87
C MET A 354 -0.47 -5.76 33.99
N ALA A 355 0.23 -6.36 34.93
CA ALA A 355 -0.36 -7.16 35.97
C ALA A 355 0.24 -6.81 37.34
N ALA A 356 -0.50 -7.03 38.45
CA ALA A 356 0.06 -6.93 39.80
C ALA A 356 1.15 -7.98 39.99
N ASP A 357 2.34 -7.56 40.48
CA ASP A 357 3.43 -8.49 40.83
C ASP A 357 3.19 -9.21 42.14
N GLN A 358 2.22 -10.15 42.10
CA GLN A 358 1.80 -10.91 43.26
C GLN A 358 1.73 -12.42 42.93
N PRO A 359 2.03 -13.29 43.91
CA PRO A 359 1.85 -14.73 43.74
C PRO A 359 0.46 -15.11 43.24
N GLY A 360 0.39 -15.93 42.18
CA GLY A 360 -0.85 -16.45 41.64
C GLY A 360 -1.46 -15.63 40.50
N VAL A 361 -1.04 -14.38 40.25
CA VAL A 361 -1.60 -13.57 39.17
C VAL A 361 -1.24 -14.16 37.79
N PHE A 362 0.02 -14.54 37.59
CA PHE A 362 0.42 -15.22 36.34
C PHE A 362 -0.26 -16.59 36.19
N ALA A 363 -0.48 -17.32 37.30
CA ALA A 363 -1.19 -18.59 37.23
C ALA A 363 -2.63 -18.43 36.74
N GLN A 364 -3.32 -17.32 37.10
CA GLN A 364 -4.65 -17.00 36.56
C GLN A 364 -4.63 -16.74 35.06
N VAL A 365 -3.63 -16.00 34.56
CA VAL A 365 -3.44 -15.77 33.12
C VAL A 365 -3.23 -17.11 32.40
N ALA A 366 -2.29 -17.93 32.90
CA ALA A 366 -2.00 -19.23 32.28
C ALA A 366 -3.21 -20.19 32.31
N HIS A 367 -4.00 -20.14 33.41
CA HIS A 367 -5.23 -20.92 33.52
C HIS A 367 -6.26 -20.53 32.45
N LEU A 368 -6.46 -19.22 32.21
CA LEU A 368 -7.36 -18.73 31.15
C LEU A 368 -6.96 -19.23 29.77
N PHE A 369 -5.67 -19.13 29.42
CA PHE A 369 -5.16 -19.65 28.13
C PHE A 369 -5.44 -21.16 28.05
N GLY A 370 -5.22 -21.92 29.13
CA GLY A 370 -5.52 -23.35 29.20
C GLY A 370 -7.01 -23.69 29.04
N GLU A 371 -7.90 -22.96 29.72
CA GLU A 371 -9.34 -23.09 29.56
C GLU A 371 -9.81 -22.90 28.12
N LEU A 372 -9.27 -21.87 27.45
CA LEU A 372 -9.56 -21.54 26.07
C LEU A 372 -8.77 -22.40 25.03
N ARG A 373 -7.97 -23.37 25.53
CA ARG A 373 -7.13 -24.25 24.74
C ARG A 373 -6.16 -23.48 23.82
N VAL A 374 -5.68 -22.33 24.28
CA VAL A 374 -4.67 -21.53 23.59
C VAL A 374 -3.30 -21.91 24.15
N SER A 375 -2.44 -22.43 23.29
CA SER A 375 -1.05 -22.74 23.64
C SER A 375 -0.19 -21.48 23.54
N MET A 376 0.72 -21.29 24.48
CA MET A 376 1.68 -20.19 24.54
C MET A 376 3.02 -20.68 24.01
N GLU A 377 3.59 -19.99 23.01
CA GLU A 377 4.90 -20.31 22.41
C GLU A 377 6.02 -19.59 23.20
N THR A 378 5.80 -18.31 23.53
CA THR A 378 6.76 -17.48 24.24
C THR A 378 6.07 -16.78 25.41
N VAL A 379 6.73 -16.76 26.56
CA VAL A 379 6.28 -15.99 27.73
C VAL A 379 7.48 -15.25 28.31
N LEU A 380 7.35 -13.93 28.44
CA LEU A 380 8.31 -13.06 29.13
C LEU A 380 7.59 -12.36 30.27
N GLN A 381 8.18 -12.34 31.46
CA GLN A 381 7.68 -11.56 32.60
C GLN A 381 8.80 -10.70 33.15
N LYS A 382 8.53 -9.41 33.27
CA LYS A 382 9.49 -8.45 33.85
C LYS A 382 8.82 -7.61 34.93
N ARG A 383 9.52 -7.42 36.03
CA ARG A 383 9.11 -6.51 37.08
C ARG A 383 9.28 -5.06 36.63
N VAL A 384 8.25 -4.23 36.85
CA VAL A 384 8.30 -2.78 36.65
C VAL A 384 8.05 -2.04 37.97
N ALA A 385 8.24 -0.73 37.98
CA ALA A 385 8.02 0.08 39.19
C ALA A 385 6.57 -0.01 39.70
N GLY A 386 6.36 0.25 40.99
CA GLY A 386 5.00 0.32 41.56
C GLY A 386 4.36 -1.04 41.90
N GLY A 387 5.12 -2.14 41.99
CA GLY A 387 4.60 -3.45 42.34
C GLY A 387 3.80 -4.10 41.21
N GLN A 388 4.12 -3.74 39.98
CA GLN A 388 3.55 -4.32 38.78
C GLN A 388 4.59 -5.17 38.02
N ALA A 389 4.10 -6.02 37.13
CA ALA A 389 4.88 -6.79 36.19
C ALA A 389 4.27 -6.68 34.80
N GLU A 390 5.12 -6.48 33.81
CA GLU A 390 4.73 -6.67 32.40
C GLU A 390 4.86 -8.13 32.03
N ILE A 391 3.80 -8.67 31.42
CA ILE A 391 3.76 -10.03 30.91
C ILE A 391 3.53 -9.96 29.41
N VAL A 392 4.46 -10.54 28.65
CA VAL A 392 4.35 -10.68 27.20
C VAL A 392 4.15 -12.14 26.86
N ILE A 393 3.15 -12.41 26.04
CA ILE A 393 2.80 -13.76 25.59
C ILE A 393 2.70 -13.74 24.07
N VAL A 394 3.36 -14.70 23.40
CA VAL A 394 3.11 -15.04 21.99
C VAL A 394 2.43 -16.40 21.97
N SER A 395 1.24 -16.48 21.37
CA SER A 395 0.49 -17.73 21.23
C SER A 395 1.00 -18.54 20.02
N HIS A 396 0.69 -19.84 20.00
CA HIS A 396 0.62 -20.58 18.73
C HIS A 396 -0.52 -20.04 17.87
N GLU A 397 -0.66 -20.54 16.62
CA GLU A 397 -1.72 -20.11 15.71
C GLU A 397 -3.11 -20.40 16.27
N ILE A 398 -3.93 -19.38 16.30
CA ILE A 398 -5.33 -19.41 16.73
C ILE A 398 -6.18 -18.53 15.80
N PRO A 399 -7.50 -18.77 15.69
CA PRO A 399 -8.40 -17.82 15.02
C PRO A 399 -8.40 -16.46 15.70
N GLY A 400 -8.48 -15.38 14.93
CA GLY A 400 -8.55 -14.02 15.46
C GLY A 400 -9.65 -13.81 16.49
N LYS A 401 -10.83 -14.41 16.29
CA LYS A 401 -11.94 -14.39 17.27
C LYS A 401 -11.56 -14.96 18.64
N LEU A 402 -10.73 -16.00 18.64
CA LEU A 402 -10.26 -16.58 19.91
C LEU A 402 -9.26 -15.66 20.61
N ALA A 403 -8.40 -14.98 19.85
CA ALA A 403 -7.51 -13.95 20.42
C ALA A 403 -8.30 -12.78 21.02
N HIS A 404 -9.40 -12.37 20.35
CA HIS A 404 -10.31 -11.35 20.87
C HIS A 404 -11.03 -11.82 22.17
N GLU A 405 -11.46 -13.08 22.24
CA GLU A 405 -12.04 -13.66 23.43
C GLU A 405 -11.04 -13.70 24.60
N VAL A 406 -9.80 -14.16 24.36
CA VAL A 406 -8.71 -14.12 25.34
C VAL A 406 -8.54 -12.70 25.88
N ALA A 407 -8.39 -11.71 25.00
CA ALA A 407 -8.21 -10.32 25.40
C ALA A 407 -9.39 -9.78 26.21
N THR A 408 -10.62 -10.11 25.82
CA THR A 408 -11.84 -9.69 26.53
C THR A 408 -11.92 -10.28 27.93
N ARG A 409 -11.64 -11.57 28.07
CA ARG A 409 -11.62 -12.23 29.38
C ARG A 409 -10.48 -11.73 30.27
N LEU A 410 -9.29 -11.48 29.72
CA LEU A 410 -8.17 -10.86 30.44
C LEU A 410 -8.55 -9.48 30.99
N ARG A 411 -9.20 -8.62 30.18
CA ARG A 411 -9.66 -7.29 30.60
C ARG A 411 -10.69 -7.34 31.73
N SER A 412 -11.41 -8.45 31.88
CA SER A 412 -12.37 -8.65 32.98
C SER A 412 -11.72 -9.13 34.28
N MET A 413 -10.44 -9.52 34.26
CA MET A 413 -9.73 -9.98 35.45
C MET A 413 -9.26 -8.80 36.32
N PRO A 414 -9.44 -8.86 37.64
CA PRO A 414 -8.87 -7.86 38.52
C PRO A 414 -7.33 -7.91 38.47
N ASN A 415 -6.70 -6.75 38.57
CA ASN A 415 -5.23 -6.61 38.58
C ASN A 415 -4.52 -6.94 37.27
N ILE A 416 -5.22 -7.02 36.13
CA ILE A 416 -4.65 -7.21 34.81
C ILE A 416 -5.21 -6.16 33.87
N ALA A 417 -4.31 -5.43 33.18
CA ALA A 417 -4.65 -4.58 32.03
C ALA A 417 -4.06 -5.18 30.75
N VAL A 418 -4.85 -5.24 29.68
CA VAL A 418 -4.39 -5.65 28.35
C VAL A 418 -3.95 -4.40 27.61
N GLU A 419 -2.66 -4.21 27.46
CA GLU A 419 -2.03 -3.04 26.87
C GLU A 419 -1.98 -3.11 25.33
N ALA A 420 -1.68 -4.32 24.79
CA ALA A 420 -1.62 -4.53 23.35
C ALA A 420 -2.01 -5.96 22.97
N VAL A 421 -2.62 -6.10 21.80
CA VAL A 421 -2.84 -7.40 21.13
C VAL A 421 -2.56 -7.18 19.64
N MET A 422 -1.58 -7.88 19.10
CA MET A 422 -1.16 -7.72 17.69
C MET A 422 -0.94 -9.10 17.04
N PRO A 423 -1.23 -9.27 15.74
CA PRO A 423 -0.87 -10.48 15.02
C PRO A 423 0.66 -10.59 14.91
N VAL A 424 1.11 -11.83 14.81
CA VAL A 424 2.50 -12.19 14.58
C VAL A 424 2.58 -12.95 13.26
N GLU A 425 3.45 -12.50 12.37
CA GLU A 425 3.71 -13.18 11.10
C GLU A 425 4.40 -14.53 11.38
N PRO A 426 3.89 -15.67 10.86
CA PRO A 426 4.55 -16.95 11.06
C PRO A 426 5.95 -16.95 10.42
N VAL A 427 6.87 -17.66 11.06
CA VAL A 427 8.16 -18.02 10.45
C VAL A 427 7.86 -19.04 9.36
N ASN A 428 8.20 -18.71 8.11
CA ASN A 428 8.11 -19.70 7.04
C ASN A 428 9.18 -20.78 7.32
N GLU A 429 8.75 -22.00 7.58
CA GLU A 429 9.61 -23.18 7.63
C GLU A 429 10.05 -23.59 6.22
#